data_b24703e67b2b5d843e41fbc75d736d26
#
_entry.id   b24703e67b2b5d843e41fbc75d736d26
#
_cell.length_a   1.000
_cell.length_b   1.000
_cell.length_c   1.000
_cell.angle_alpha   90.00
_cell.angle_beta   90.00
_cell.angle_gamma   90.00
#
_symmetry.space_group_name_H-M   'P 1'
#
loop_
_entity.id
_entity.type
_entity.pdbx_description
1 polymer ?
#
loop_
_entity_poly.entity_id
_entity_poly.type
_entity_poly.pdbx_seq_one_letter_code
_entity_poly.pdbx_strand_id
1 'polypeptide(L)'
;MSTDRIAGAPISWGVCEVPGWGYQLPPARVLAEMHDVGLAATELGPDGFLPTDAGAMADVLARHDLRAIGGFTPLLLHVPGQDPVPEVEKLLQTYAATGSDVLVLSAVTGLDGYDERPELDADGWNTLLGNLDRLDALAAEHGVKAVLHPHVGTMVENGTDVQRVLDGSSVALCLDTGHLLIGGTDPAELTRQAPHRIAHTHVKDVDLGLARQVQSGRRTYTEAVREGIYRPVGYGDVDFGAIVGHLRAEGYEGWYVLEQDTILTEEPRGEGPLTDVRTSVSALRALLEAPAE
;
A
#
# COMPACT_ATOMS: atom_id res chain seq x y z
N MET A 1 15.66 14.43 2.51
CA MET A 1 14.81 13.46 3.24
C MET A 1 15.70 12.37 3.78
N SER A 2 15.33 11.76 4.90
CA SER A 2 16.14 10.65 5.42
C SER A 2 15.88 9.38 4.60
N THR A 3 16.92 8.71 4.13
CA THR A 3 16.84 7.39 3.51
C THR A 3 16.42 6.29 4.49
N ASP A 4 16.35 6.62 5.80
CA ASP A 4 15.89 5.72 6.87
C ASP A 4 14.35 5.53 6.86
N ARG A 5 13.64 6.17 5.94
CA ARG A 5 12.17 6.08 5.77
C ARG A 5 11.75 5.19 4.59
N ILE A 6 12.61 4.29 4.15
CA ILE A 6 12.27 3.27 3.16
C ILE A 6 11.88 1.98 3.89
N ALA A 7 10.69 1.48 3.59
CA ALA A 7 10.18 0.22 4.09
C ALA A 7 9.82 -0.72 2.95
N GLY A 8 9.54 -1.96 3.26
CA GLY A 8 9.01 -2.93 2.31
C GLY A 8 7.66 -3.47 2.73
N ALA A 9 6.94 -4.08 1.79
CA ALA A 9 5.76 -4.87 2.08
C ALA A 9 5.93 -6.29 1.52
N PRO A 10 5.42 -7.33 2.22
CA PRO A 10 5.58 -8.72 1.81
C PRO A 10 5.04 -9.06 0.42
N ILE A 11 4.12 -8.25 -0.12
CA ILE A 11 3.57 -8.41 -1.48
C ILE A 11 4.66 -8.34 -2.56
N SER A 12 5.75 -7.60 -2.34
CA SER A 12 6.90 -7.58 -3.25
C SER A 12 7.61 -8.93 -3.37
N TRP A 13 7.37 -9.83 -2.42
CA TRP A 13 7.83 -11.22 -2.42
C TRP A 13 6.72 -12.23 -2.74
N GLY A 14 5.59 -11.77 -3.28
CA GLY A 14 4.48 -12.62 -3.68
C GLY A 14 3.54 -13.02 -2.54
N VAL A 15 3.68 -12.43 -1.35
CA VAL A 15 2.82 -12.71 -0.18
C VAL A 15 1.59 -11.82 -0.23
N CYS A 16 0.41 -12.43 -0.41
CA CYS A 16 -0.85 -11.73 -0.63
C CYS A 16 -2.01 -12.44 0.09
N GLU A 17 -3.02 -11.67 0.49
CA GLU A 17 -4.24 -12.17 1.14
C GLU A 17 -5.21 -12.85 0.16
N VAL A 18 -5.09 -12.58 -1.15
CA VAL A 18 -6.03 -13.08 -2.16
C VAL A 18 -5.87 -14.59 -2.35
N PRO A 19 -6.93 -15.40 -2.16
CA PRO A 19 -6.87 -16.83 -2.38
C PRO A 19 -6.43 -17.18 -3.80
N GLY A 20 -5.44 -18.06 -3.93
CA GLY A 20 -4.93 -18.48 -5.25
C GLY A 20 -4.04 -17.47 -5.95
N TRP A 21 -3.56 -16.43 -5.24
CA TRP A 21 -2.63 -15.44 -5.80
C TRP A 21 -1.39 -16.07 -6.41
N GLY A 22 -0.83 -17.07 -5.76
CA GLY A 22 0.35 -17.78 -6.23
C GLY A 22 1.11 -18.46 -5.10
N TYR A 23 2.38 -18.82 -5.36
CA TYR A 23 3.26 -19.37 -4.33
C TYR A 23 3.61 -18.29 -3.31
N GLN A 24 3.40 -18.59 -2.03
CA GLN A 24 3.65 -17.67 -0.92
C GLN A 24 5.03 -17.94 -0.32
N LEU A 25 5.94 -16.97 -0.41
CA LEU A 25 7.26 -17.12 0.23
C LEU A 25 7.14 -17.11 1.77
N PRO A 26 7.92 -17.96 2.46
CA PRO A 26 7.84 -18.03 3.92
C PRO A 26 8.41 -16.76 4.60
N PRO A 27 7.85 -16.35 5.76
CA PRO A 27 8.28 -15.14 6.47
C PRO A 27 9.77 -15.06 6.73
N ALA A 28 10.39 -16.17 7.13
CA ALA A 28 11.83 -16.20 7.44
C ALA A 28 12.70 -15.79 6.25
N ARG A 29 12.32 -16.17 5.02
CA ARG A 29 13.02 -15.76 3.79
C ARG A 29 12.76 -14.29 3.49
N VAL A 30 11.49 -13.88 3.50
CA VAL A 30 11.10 -12.51 3.15
C VAL A 30 11.75 -11.49 4.08
N LEU A 31 11.68 -11.71 5.39
CA LEU A 31 12.25 -10.79 6.38
C LEU A 31 13.80 -10.75 6.33
N ALA A 32 14.44 -11.89 6.10
CA ALA A 32 15.90 -11.93 5.90
C ALA A 32 16.33 -11.13 4.65
N GLU A 33 15.60 -11.30 3.54
CA GLU A 33 15.89 -10.58 2.30
C GLU A 33 15.60 -9.07 2.44
N MET A 34 14.56 -8.65 3.20
CA MET A 34 14.31 -7.24 3.55
C MET A 34 15.49 -6.64 4.32
N HIS A 35 15.96 -7.35 5.34
CA HIS A 35 17.16 -6.94 6.09
C HIS A 35 18.39 -6.81 5.19
N ASP A 36 18.65 -7.81 4.34
CA ASP A 36 19.85 -7.88 3.49
C ASP A 36 19.91 -6.76 2.44
N VAL A 37 18.76 -6.24 1.98
CA VAL A 37 18.71 -5.06 1.10
C VAL A 37 18.74 -3.74 1.87
N GLY A 38 18.80 -3.81 3.20
CA GLY A 38 18.94 -2.66 4.08
C GLY A 38 17.63 -1.85 4.23
N LEU A 39 16.48 -2.52 4.23
CA LEU A 39 15.23 -1.90 4.67
C LEU A 39 15.23 -1.74 6.19
N ALA A 40 14.71 -0.62 6.67
CA ALA A 40 14.63 -0.32 8.10
C ALA A 40 13.30 -0.81 8.72
N ALA A 41 12.28 -1.03 7.90
CA ALA A 41 10.93 -1.33 8.36
C ALA A 41 10.16 -2.17 7.34
N THR A 42 9.05 -2.74 7.80
CA THR A 42 8.11 -3.50 6.97
C THR A 42 6.67 -3.22 7.36
N GLU A 43 5.76 -3.29 6.41
CA GLU A 43 4.36 -3.54 6.69
C GLU A 43 4.16 -5.00 7.13
N LEU A 44 3.08 -5.26 7.89
CA LEU A 44 2.87 -6.55 8.56
C LEU A 44 2.50 -7.69 7.60
N GLY A 45 2.04 -7.34 6.39
CA GLY A 45 1.52 -8.33 5.44
C GLY A 45 0.17 -8.91 5.85
N PRO A 46 -0.33 -9.91 5.11
CA PRO A 46 -1.64 -10.50 5.35
C PRO A 46 -1.67 -11.38 6.60
N ASP A 47 -2.89 -11.66 7.08
CA ASP A 47 -3.13 -12.58 8.19
C ASP A 47 -2.45 -13.94 7.95
N GLY A 48 -1.72 -14.42 8.96
CA GLY A 48 -1.00 -15.69 8.91
C GLY A 48 0.43 -15.59 8.33
N PHE A 49 0.84 -14.45 7.79
CA PHE A 49 2.24 -14.23 7.42
C PHE A 49 3.14 -14.10 8.65
N LEU A 50 2.78 -13.26 9.59
CA LEU A 50 3.44 -13.14 10.89
C LEU A 50 2.64 -13.85 12.00
N PRO A 51 3.25 -14.14 13.17
CA PRO A 51 2.51 -14.64 14.31
C PRO A 51 1.35 -13.75 14.73
N THR A 52 0.23 -14.31 15.15
CA THR A 52 -0.95 -13.55 15.62
C THR A 52 -0.76 -12.96 17.01
N ASP A 53 0.12 -13.54 17.84
CA ASP A 53 0.53 -12.96 19.12
C ASP A 53 1.46 -11.78 18.88
N ALA A 54 1.08 -10.60 19.36
CA ALA A 54 1.80 -9.35 19.08
C ALA A 54 3.23 -9.34 19.64
N GLY A 55 3.48 -10.01 20.79
CA GLY A 55 4.81 -10.16 21.34
C GLY A 55 5.70 -11.05 20.47
N ALA A 56 5.16 -12.21 20.05
CA ALA A 56 5.87 -13.10 19.13
C ALA A 56 6.13 -12.45 17.77
N MET A 57 5.20 -11.61 17.27
CA MET A 57 5.37 -10.82 16.05
C MET A 57 6.53 -9.83 16.21
N ALA A 58 6.56 -9.06 17.29
CA ALA A 58 7.63 -8.12 17.58
C ALA A 58 8.99 -8.83 17.70
N ASP A 59 9.04 -9.99 18.35
CA ASP A 59 10.27 -10.81 18.46
C ASP A 59 10.76 -11.32 17.09
N VAL A 60 9.85 -11.69 16.20
CA VAL A 60 10.20 -12.11 14.82
C VAL A 60 10.84 -10.96 14.07
N LEU A 61 10.23 -9.77 14.08
CA LEU A 61 10.75 -8.59 13.38
C LEU A 61 12.08 -8.13 13.97
N ALA A 62 12.21 -8.12 15.30
CA ALA A 62 13.46 -7.73 15.98
C ALA A 62 14.65 -8.64 15.62
N ARG A 63 14.43 -9.93 15.36
CA ARG A 63 15.50 -10.84 14.89
C ARG A 63 16.07 -10.49 13.50
N HIS A 64 15.32 -9.71 12.74
CA HIS A 64 15.73 -9.22 11.41
C HIS A 64 16.02 -7.72 11.40
N ASP A 65 16.14 -7.08 12.58
CA ASP A 65 16.36 -5.63 12.72
C ASP A 65 15.32 -4.78 11.96
N LEU A 66 14.08 -5.29 11.82
CA LEU A 66 12.98 -4.60 11.15
C LEU A 66 12.01 -4.00 12.15
N ARG A 67 11.58 -2.76 11.87
CA ARG A 67 10.48 -2.11 12.58
C ARG A 67 9.15 -2.43 11.88
N ALA A 68 8.10 -2.70 12.65
CA ALA A 68 6.73 -2.70 12.14
C ALA A 68 6.25 -1.25 11.94
N ILE A 69 5.58 -0.96 10.83
CA ILE A 69 5.01 0.38 10.58
C ILE A 69 3.49 0.38 10.45
N GLY A 70 2.87 -0.78 10.33
CA GLY A 70 1.44 -0.97 10.12
C GLY A 70 1.17 -1.90 8.97
N GLY A 71 0.08 -1.72 8.27
CA GLY A 71 -0.21 -2.55 7.11
C GLY A 71 -1.59 -2.33 6.53
N PHE A 72 -1.76 -2.93 5.36
CA PHE A 72 -2.98 -2.96 4.59
C PHE A 72 -4.13 -3.60 5.38
N THR A 73 -5.25 -2.87 5.47
CA THR A 73 -6.43 -3.26 6.26
C THR A 73 -7.65 -3.18 5.36
N PRO A 74 -8.05 -4.31 4.72
CA PRO A 74 -9.21 -4.37 3.85
C PRO A 74 -10.50 -4.40 4.68
N LEU A 75 -11.39 -3.43 4.49
CA LEU A 75 -12.63 -3.29 5.26
C LEU A 75 -13.83 -3.00 4.36
N LEU A 76 -14.99 -3.55 4.70
CA LEU A 76 -16.28 -3.21 4.08
C LEU A 76 -16.80 -1.89 4.66
N LEU A 77 -16.36 -0.76 4.12
CA LEU A 77 -16.66 0.56 4.65
C LEU A 77 -17.99 1.16 4.14
N HIS A 78 -18.54 0.62 3.05
CA HIS A 78 -19.69 1.18 2.33
C HIS A 78 -21.03 0.50 2.65
N VAL A 79 -21.02 -0.57 3.44
CA VAL A 79 -22.23 -1.38 3.70
C VAL A 79 -22.97 -0.84 4.93
N PRO A 80 -24.21 -0.33 4.79
CA PRO A 80 -25.00 0.16 5.93
C PRO A 80 -25.21 -0.94 6.98
N GLY A 81 -24.98 -0.58 8.25
CA GLY A 81 -25.16 -1.51 9.37
C GLY A 81 -23.98 -2.42 9.65
N GLN A 82 -22.95 -2.44 8.83
CA GLN A 82 -21.68 -3.07 9.13
C GLN A 82 -20.76 -2.09 9.86
N ASP A 83 -20.35 -2.43 11.09
CA ASP A 83 -19.51 -1.57 11.90
C ASP A 83 -18.05 -2.04 11.85
N PRO A 84 -17.12 -1.28 11.23
CA PRO A 84 -15.72 -1.65 11.14
C PRO A 84 -14.91 -1.39 12.43
N VAL A 85 -15.45 -0.64 13.38
CA VAL A 85 -14.75 -0.20 14.60
C VAL A 85 -14.20 -1.36 15.42
N PRO A 86 -14.96 -2.42 15.76
CA PRO A 86 -14.46 -3.49 16.60
C PRO A 86 -13.25 -4.23 16.02
N GLU A 87 -13.19 -4.36 14.69
CA GLU A 87 -12.06 -4.98 14.00
C GLU A 87 -10.81 -4.10 14.08
N VAL A 88 -10.97 -2.80 13.83
CA VAL A 88 -9.86 -1.84 13.91
C VAL A 88 -9.38 -1.65 15.36
N GLU A 89 -10.26 -1.63 16.36
CA GLU A 89 -9.87 -1.60 17.78
C GLU A 89 -8.93 -2.76 18.15
N LYS A 90 -9.26 -3.96 17.68
CA LYS A 90 -8.39 -5.14 17.89
C LYS A 90 -7.04 -4.99 17.21
N LEU A 91 -7.00 -4.46 15.99
CA LEU A 91 -5.77 -4.22 15.25
C LEU A 91 -4.90 -3.16 15.94
N LEU A 92 -5.51 -2.09 16.43
CA LEU A 92 -4.80 -1.02 17.16
C LEU A 92 -4.15 -1.52 18.48
N GLN A 93 -4.73 -2.55 19.12
CA GLN A 93 -4.06 -3.22 20.27
C GLN A 93 -2.77 -3.95 19.81
N THR A 94 -2.79 -4.59 18.65
CA THR A 94 -1.59 -5.19 18.06
C THR A 94 -0.56 -4.12 17.71
N TYR A 95 -1.00 -2.99 17.14
CA TYR A 95 -0.13 -1.86 16.80
C TYR A 95 0.56 -1.26 18.04
N ALA A 96 -0.17 -1.11 19.14
CA ALA A 96 0.40 -0.65 20.39
C ALA A 96 1.54 -1.55 20.91
N ALA A 97 1.44 -2.87 20.69
CA ALA A 97 2.44 -3.83 21.13
C ALA A 97 3.64 -3.95 20.15
N THR A 98 3.43 -3.70 18.86
CA THR A 98 4.48 -3.78 17.82
C THR A 98 5.15 -2.44 17.52
N GLY A 99 4.59 -1.34 18.01
CA GLY A 99 5.06 0.02 17.72
C GLY A 99 4.68 0.50 16.32
N SER A 100 3.66 -0.11 15.71
CA SER A 100 3.11 0.31 14.42
C SER A 100 2.38 1.65 14.55
N ASP A 101 2.53 2.54 13.57
CA ASP A 101 2.03 3.91 13.63
C ASP A 101 1.18 4.33 12.40
N VAL A 102 0.97 3.43 11.42
CA VAL A 102 0.16 3.71 10.23
C VAL A 102 -0.90 2.62 10.01
N LEU A 103 -2.17 3.02 9.92
CA LEU A 103 -3.31 2.17 9.58
C LEU A 103 -3.69 2.44 8.12
N VAL A 104 -3.38 1.50 7.22
CA VAL A 104 -3.63 1.63 5.79
C VAL A 104 -4.99 1.03 5.44
N LEU A 105 -6.03 1.86 5.43
CA LEU A 105 -7.41 1.47 5.16
C LEU A 105 -7.63 1.25 3.65
N SER A 106 -8.26 0.14 3.29
CA SER A 106 -8.74 -0.10 1.93
C SER A 106 -10.22 -0.45 1.93
N ALA A 107 -11.01 0.24 1.11
CA ALA A 107 -12.45 0.08 1.02
C ALA A 107 -12.82 -1.06 0.06
N VAL A 108 -12.64 -2.31 0.49
CA VAL A 108 -12.92 -3.49 -0.35
C VAL A 108 -14.40 -3.62 -0.70
N THR A 109 -14.68 -4.30 -1.81
CA THR A 109 -16.04 -4.50 -2.34
C THR A 109 -16.84 -5.58 -1.60
N GLY A 110 -16.14 -6.55 -0.99
CA GLY A 110 -16.71 -7.80 -0.48
C GLY A 110 -16.81 -8.90 -1.53
N LEU A 111 -16.32 -8.67 -2.74
CA LEU A 111 -16.12 -9.69 -3.78
C LEU A 111 -14.72 -10.30 -3.64
N ASP A 112 -14.53 -11.50 -4.22
CA ASP A 112 -13.22 -12.15 -4.25
C ASP A 112 -12.30 -11.45 -5.28
N GLY A 113 -11.08 -11.11 -4.84
CA GLY A 113 -10.06 -10.50 -5.69
C GLY A 113 -10.35 -9.03 -6.06
N TYR A 114 -9.68 -8.54 -7.13
CA TYR A 114 -9.65 -7.14 -7.50
C TYR A 114 -10.00 -6.88 -8.98
N ASP A 115 -10.62 -7.84 -9.66
CA ASP A 115 -10.95 -7.72 -11.09
C ASP A 115 -12.33 -7.10 -11.35
N GLU A 116 -13.18 -7.01 -10.32
CA GLU A 116 -14.54 -6.46 -10.42
C GLU A 116 -14.88 -5.55 -9.24
N ARG A 117 -15.64 -4.49 -9.50
CA ARG A 117 -16.19 -3.63 -8.46
C ARG A 117 -17.60 -3.15 -8.82
N PRO A 118 -18.54 -3.09 -7.86
CA PRO A 118 -19.83 -2.46 -8.05
C PRO A 118 -19.69 -0.93 -8.00
N GLU A 119 -20.69 -0.22 -8.58
CA GLU A 119 -20.86 1.21 -8.35
C GLU A 119 -21.55 1.46 -7.02
N LEU A 120 -21.11 2.49 -6.29
CA LEU A 120 -21.78 2.95 -5.09
C LEU A 120 -22.83 4.02 -5.42
N ASP A 121 -24.02 3.88 -4.79
CA ASP A 121 -24.99 4.94 -4.72
C ASP A 121 -24.62 6.00 -3.65
N ALA A 122 -25.47 7.01 -3.49
CA ALA A 122 -25.25 8.09 -2.54
C ALA A 122 -25.18 7.61 -1.08
N ASP A 123 -25.99 6.61 -0.71
CA ASP A 123 -26.03 6.08 0.66
C ASP A 123 -24.78 5.26 0.96
N GLY A 124 -24.29 4.47 0.00
CA GLY A 124 -23.03 3.75 0.09
C GLY A 124 -21.83 4.72 0.25
N TRP A 125 -21.79 5.81 -0.53
CA TRP A 125 -20.76 6.83 -0.38
C TRP A 125 -20.82 7.54 0.98
N ASN A 126 -22.02 7.93 1.45
CA ASN A 126 -22.19 8.56 2.76
C ASN A 126 -21.72 7.63 3.90
N THR A 127 -22.03 6.33 3.79
CA THR A 127 -21.61 5.30 4.75
C THR A 127 -20.10 5.16 4.75
N LEU A 128 -19.46 5.06 3.56
CA LEU A 128 -18.02 4.93 3.41
C LEU A 128 -17.29 6.13 4.02
N LEU A 129 -17.68 7.34 3.64
CA LEU A 129 -17.03 8.57 4.14
C LEU A 129 -17.21 8.72 5.65
N GLY A 130 -18.40 8.44 6.19
CA GLY A 130 -18.64 8.47 7.61
C GLY A 130 -17.82 7.43 8.39
N ASN A 131 -17.61 6.23 7.83
CA ASN A 131 -16.75 5.22 8.44
C ASN A 131 -15.27 5.62 8.37
N LEU A 132 -14.80 6.24 7.29
CA LEU A 132 -13.43 6.77 7.22
C LEU A 132 -13.15 7.78 8.32
N ASP A 133 -14.06 8.77 8.53
CA ASP A 133 -13.89 9.77 9.59
C ASP A 133 -13.92 9.16 11.00
N ARG A 134 -14.77 8.15 11.23
CA ARG A 134 -14.81 7.41 12.51
C ARG A 134 -13.53 6.66 12.78
N LEU A 135 -12.97 6.01 11.77
CA LEU A 135 -11.73 5.24 11.89
C LEU A 135 -10.50 6.15 12.00
N ASP A 136 -10.48 7.30 11.32
CA ASP A 136 -9.42 8.30 11.49
C ASP A 136 -9.38 8.85 12.93
N ALA A 137 -10.56 9.19 13.48
CA ALA A 137 -10.67 9.63 14.87
C ALA A 137 -10.21 8.55 15.87
N LEU A 138 -10.66 7.30 15.67
CA LEU A 138 -10.29 6.17 16.51
C LEU A 138 -8.77 5.90 16.47
N ALA A 139 -8.17 5.88 15.29
CA ALA A 139 -6.73 5.68 15.13
C ALA A 139 -5.93 6.80 15.82
N ALA A 140 -6.38 8.06 15.70
CA ALA A 140 -5.76 9.21 16.34
C ALA A 140 -5.78 9.10 17.87
N GLU A 141 -6.84 8.58 18.50
CA GLU A 141 -6.91 8.30 19.94
C GLU A 141 -5.82 7.31 20.41
N HIS A 142 -5.38 6.44 19.51
CA HIS A 142 -4.30 5.46 19.75
C HIS A 142 -2.91 5.95 19.30
N GLY A 143 -2.79 7.19 18.81
CA GLY A 143 -1.53 7.72 18.29
C GLY A 143 -1.12 7.12 16.94
N VAL A 144 -2.06 6.50 16.22
CA VAL A 144 -1.86 5.88 14.90
C VAL A 144 -2.42 6.80 13.81
N LYS A 145 -1.73 6.92 12.70
CA LYS A 145 -2.18 7.68 11.54
C LYS A 145 -2.99 6.78 10.61
N ALA A 146 -4.28 7.04 10.49
CA ALA A 146 -5.10 6.41 9.46
C ALA A 146 -4.84 7.07 8.10
N VAL A 147 -4.75 6.24 7.06
CA VAL A 147 -4.65 6.67 5.66
C VAL A 147 -5.55 5.81 4.80
N LEU A 148 -6.27 6.42 3.87
CA LEU A 148 -7.01 5.66 2.86
C LEU A 148 -6.08 5.32 1.70
N HIS A 149 -6.08 4.08 1.29
CA HIS A 149 -5.35 3.53 0.17
C HIS A 149 -6.29 3.33 -1.03
N PRO A 150 -6.28 4.21 -2.05
CA PRO A 150 -6.95 3.95 -3.32
C PRO A 150 -6.33 2.72 -3.99
N HIS A 151 -7.16 1.73 -4.32
CA HIS A 151 -6.68 0.45 -4.86
C HIS A 151 -7.59 -0.02 -5.99
N VAL A 152 -7.00 -0.56 -7.05
CA VAL A 152 -7.73 -1.18 -8.17
C VAL A 152 -8.67 -2.26 -7.64
N GLY A 153 -9.92 -2.28 -8.13
CA GLY A 153 -10.93 -3.26 -7.73
C GLY A 153 -11.52 -3.01 -6.34
N THR A 154 -11.28 -1.84 -5.71
CA THR A 154 -11.93 -1.43 -4.47
C THR A 154 -12.95 -0.31 -4.70
N MET A 155 -13.66 0.11 -3.66
CA MET A 155 -14.66 1.18 -3.78
C MET A 155 -14.04 2.57 -4.02
N VAL A 156 -12.74 2.74 -3.77
CA VAL A 156 -11.99 3.96 -4.08
C VAL A 156 -10.80 3.59 -4.97
N GLU A 157 -10.95 3.79 -6.28
CA GLU A 157 -9.96 3.36 -7.28
C GLU A 157 -9.44 4.51 -8.13
N ASN A 158 -10.32 5.27 -8.75
CA ASN A 158 -9.98 6.28 -9.74
C ASN A 158 -10.01 7.70 -9.17
N GLY A 159 -9.58 8.70 -9.97
CA GLY A 159 -9.51 10.08 -9.54
C GLY A 159 -10.84 10.70 -9.12
N THR A 160 -11.96 10.26 -9.68
CA THR A 160 -13.29 10.72 -9.25
C THR A 160 -13.61 10.22 -7.84
N ASP A 161 -13.27 8.96 -7.54
CA ASP A 161 -13.47 8.39 -6.22
C ASP A 161 -12.55 9.05 -5.20
N VAL A 162 -11.27 9.23 -5.55
CA VAL A 162 -10.28 9.95 -4.70
C VAL A 162 -10.76 11.38 -4.41
N GLN A 163 -11.26 12.10 -5.42
CA GLN A 163 -11.78 13.46 -5.22
C GLN A 163 -12.97 13.48 -4.26
N ARG A 164 -13.89 12.50 -4.33
CA ARG A 164 -15.00 12.38 -3.37
C ARG A 164 -14.53 12.20 -1.93
N VAL A 165 -13.44 11.42 -1.74
CA VAL A 165 -12.83 11.26 -0.41
C VAL A 165 -12.17 12.57 0.04
N LEU A 166 -11.44 13.25 -0.84
CA LEU A 166 -10.82 14.54 -0.52
C LEU A 166 -11.84 15.61 -0.11
N ASP A 167 -13.03 15.61 -0.75
CA ASP A 167 -14.10 16.55 -0.49
C ASP A 167 -14.97 16.18 0.72
N GLY A 168 -15.11 14.88 1.01
CA GLY A 168 -16.10 14.37 1.95
C GLY A 168 -15.54 13.78 3.25
N SER A 169 -14.22 13.65 3.41
CA SER A 169 -13.58 13.10 4.61
C SER A 169 -12.28 13.83 4.91
N SER A 170 -11.90 13.84 6.19
CA SER A 170 -10.60 14.39 6.65
C SER A 170 -9.45 13.37 6.60
N VAL A 171 -9.73 12.09 6.37
CA VAL A 171 -8.72 11.03 6.36
C VAL A 171 -7.59 11.35 5.38
N ALA A 172 -6.35 11.15 5.79
CA ALA A 172 -5.21 11.29 4.91
C ALA A 172 -5.18 10.18 3.83
N LEU A 173 -4.35 10.34 2.82
CA LEU A 173 -4.16 9.34 1.77
C LEU A 173 -2.86 8.57 1.96
N CYS A 174 -2.90 7.27 1.67
CA CYS A 174 -1.77 6.53 1.19
C CYS A 174 -1.65 6.78 -0.32
N LEU A 175 -0.60 7.44 -0.77
CA LEU A 175 -0.31 7.61 -2.18
C LEU A 175 0.25 6.30 -2.72
N ASP A 176 -0.60 5.43 -3.25
CA ASP A 176 -0.14 4.30 -4.04
C ASP A 176 0.05 4.72 -5.50
N THR A 177 1.29 4.80 -5.91
CA THR A 177 1.64 5.33 -7.23
C THR A 177 1.22 4.41 -8.37
N GLY A 178 1.21 3.10 -8.12
CA GLY A 178 0.83 2.10 -9.11
C GLY A 178 -0.68 1.96 -9.26
N HIS A 179 -1.41 1.76 -8.17
CA HIS A 179 -2.86 1.60 -8.22
C HIS A 179 -3.54 2.86 -8.78
N LEU A 180 -3.07 4.05 -8.40
CA LEU A 180 -3.59 5.30 -8.97
C LEU A 180 -3.37 5.36 -10.49
N LEU A 181 -2.16 5.04 -10.98
CA LEU A 181 -1.88 5.09 -12.42
C LEU A 181 -2.70 4.04 -13.19
N ILE A 182 -2.86 2.83 -12.65
CA ILE A 182 -3.70 1.78 -13.24
C ILE A 182 -5.18 2.19 -13.21
N GLY A 183 -5.66 2.83 -12.14
CA GLY A 183 -7.01 3.40 -12.02
C GLY A 183 -7.24 4.66 -12.88
N GLY A 184 -6.25 5.09 -13.65
CA GLY A 184 -6.36 6.23 -14.56
C GLY A 184 -6.12 7.60 -13.92
N THR A 185 -5.52 7.64 -12.73
CA THR A 185 -5.15 8.86 -12.02
C THR A 185 -3.64 9.05 -12.07
N ASP A 186 -3.17 10.21 -12.51
CA ASP A 186 -1.74 10.55 -12.46
C ASP A 186 -1.32 10.82 -10.99
N PRO A 187 -0.46 9.97 -10.39
CA PRO A 187 -0.06 10.16 -8.99
C PRO A 187 0.81 11.41 -8.78
N ALA A 188 1.56 11.86 -9.79
CA ALA A 188 2.34 13.09 -9.70
C ALA A 188 1.42 14.32 -9.66
N GLU A 189 0.38 14.32 -10.48
CA GLU A 189 -0.61 15.40 -10.49
C GLU A 189 -1.43 15.42 -9.18
N LEU A 190 -1.83 14.26 -8.64
CA LEU A 190 -2.51 14.17 -7.34
C LEU A 190 -1.60 14.71 -6.22
N THR A 191 -0.31 14.36 -6.23
CA THR A 191 0.67 14.85 -5.26
C THR A 191 0.85 16.37 -5.36
N ARG A 192 0.81 16.94 -6.56
CA ARG A 192 0.87 18.39 -6.79
C ARG A 192 -0.38 19.10 -6.27
N GLN A 193 -1.57 18.50 -6.44
CA GLN A 193 -2.85 19.11 -6.05
C GLN A 193 -3.12 19.05 -4.55
N ALA A 194 -2.80 17.94 -3.90
CA ALA A 194 -3.14 17.69 -2.52
C ALA A 194 -1.97 17.09 -1.69
N PRO A 195 -0.76 17.68 -1.72
CA PRO A 195 0.40 17.09 -1.05
C PRO A 195 0.21 16.99 0.47
N HIS A 196 -0.49 17.95 1.07
CA HIS A 196 -0.81 17.99 2.51
C HIS A 196 -1.76 16.88 2.99
N ARG A 197 -2.44 16.19 2.05
CA ARG A 197 -3.32 15.05 2.35
C ARG A 197 -2.58 13.72 2.30
N ILE A 198 -1.33 13.68 1.84
CA ILE A 198 -0.54 12.45 1.72
C ILE A 198 0.26 12.25 3.01
N ALA A 199 -0.01 11.17 3.72
CA ALA A 199 0.68 10.85 4.98
C ALA A 199 1.46 9.52 4.91
N HIS A 200 1.24 8.72 3.87
CA HIS A 200 1.91 7.45 3.61
C HIS A 200 2.08 7.25 2.11
N THR A 201 3.03 6.44 1.68
CA THR A 201 3.28 6.23 0.24
C THR A 201 3.62 4.77 -0.03
N HIS A 202 2.88 4.14 -0.93
CA HIS A 202 3.26 2.89 -1.57
C HIS A 202 3.91 3.20 -2.92
N VAL A 203 5.16 2.80 -3.05
CA VAL A 203 6.01 3.08 -4.20
C VAL A 203 5.95 1.88 -5.15
N LYS A 204 5.13 2.00 -6.19
CA LYS A 204 4.94 1.00 -7.24
C LYS A 204 5.20 1.64 -8.60
N ASP A 205 6.12 1.09 -9.38
CA ASP A 205 6.32 1.50 -10.76
C ASP A 205 5.52 0.62 -11.72
N VAL A 206 5.03 1.18 -12.80
CA VAL A 206 4.00 0.57 -13.64
C VAL A 206 4.31 0.74 -15.12
N ASP A 207 4.08 -0.33 -15.91
CA ASP A 207 4.03 -0.30 -17.36
C ASP A 207 2.70 0.34 -17.81
N LEU A 208 2.76 1.56 -18.32
CA LEU A 208 1.58 2.32 -18.76
C LEU A 208 0.85 1.65 -19.95
N GLY A 209 1.55 0.87 -20.76
CA GLY A 209 0.96 0.12 -21.86
C GLY A 209 0.02 -0.97 -21.34
N LEU A 210 0.40 -1.71 -20.32
CA LEU A 210 -0.45 -2.68 -19.62
C LEU A 210 -1.55 -2.00 -18.82
N ALA A 211 -1.24 -0.90 -18.11
CA ALA A 211 -2.25 -0.12 -17.37
C ALA A 211 -3.41 0.33 -18.28
N ARG A 212 -3.11 0.85 -19.47
CA ARG A 212 -4.14 1.22 -20.47
C ARG A 212 -4.97 0.04 -20.96
N GLN A 213 -4.45 -1.18 -20.95
CA GLN A 213 -5.22 -2.37 -21.30
C GLN A 213 -6.20 -2.74 -20.17
N VAL A 214 -5.81 -2.58 -18.91
CA VAL A 214 -6.72 -2.74 -17.76
C VAL A 214 -7.81 -1.68 -17.80
N GLN A 215 -7.45 -0.39 -17.94
CA GLN A 215 -8.40 0.73 -18.03
C GLN A 215 -9.45 0.55 -19.13
N SER A 216 -9.06 -0.07 -20.26
CA SER A 216 -9.97 -0.32 -21.39
C SER A 216 -10.73 -1.63 -21.30
N GLY A 217 -10.58 -2.41 -20.22
CA GLY A 217 -11.20 -3.72 -20.04
C GLY A 217 -10.70 -4.80 -20.99
N ARG A 218 -9.58 -4.58 -21.68
CA ARG A 218 -8.97 -5.60 -22.56
C ARG A 218 -8.21 -6.68 -21.80
N ARG A 219 -7.87 -6.39 -20.55
CA ARG A 219 -7.27 -7.30 -19.58
C ARG A 219 -7.89 -7.07 -18.22
N THR A 220 -7.96 -8.11 -17.39
CA THR A 220 -8.22 -7.95 -15.98
C THR A 220 -6.97 -7.43 -15.25
N TYR A 221 -7.14 -6.91 -14.05
CA TYR A 221 -6.02 -6.49 -13.22
C TYR A 221 -5.09 -7.68 -12.89
N THR A 222 -5.67 -8.81 -12.49
CA THR A 222 -4.90 -10.02 -12.15
C THR A 222 -4.12 -10.58 -13.35
N GLU A 223 -4.67 -10.55 -14.57
CA GLU A 223 -3.93 -10.92 -15.78
C GLU A 223 -2.74 -9.98 -16.01
N ALA A 224 -2.94 -8.67 -15.87
CA ALA A 224 -1.87 -7.70 -16.05
C ALA A 224 -0.75 -7.85 -15.01
N VAL A 225 -1.08 -8.19 -13.75
CA VAL A 225 -0.07 -8.49 -12.72
C VAL A 225 0.76 -9.71 -13.12
N ARG A 226 0.13 -10.79 -13.60
CA ARG A 226 0.85 -11.99 -14.10
C ARG A 226 1.76 -11.69 -15.29
N GLU A 227 1.42 -10.70 -16.10
CA GLU A 227 2.21 -10.25 -17.24
C GLU A 227 3.27 -9.20 -16.89
N GLY A 228 3.39 -8.85 -15.60
CA GLY A 228 4.42 -7.95 -15.10
C GLY A 228 4.09 -6.48 -15.31
N ILE A 229 2.85 -6.07 -15.03
CA ILE A 229 2.45 -4.65 -15.05
C ILE A 229 3.28 -3.81 -14.07
N TYR A 230 3.66 -4.40 -12.93
CA TYR A 230 4.56 -3.75 -11.98
C TYR A 230 6.01 -3.95 -12.37
N ARG A 231 6.77 -2.88 -12.34
CA ARG A 231 8.18 -2.81 -12.71
C ARG A 231 9.02 -2.40 -11.52
N PRO A 232 10.30 -2.77 -11.47
CA PRO A 232 11.23 -2.14 -10.52
C PRO A 232 11.22 -0.62 -10.68
N VAL A 233 11.35 0.12 -9.59
CA VAL A 233 11.37 1.58 -9.59
C VAL A 233 12.40 2.15 -10.57
N GLY A 234 11.93 3.01 -11.47
CA GLY A 234 12.71 3.60 -12.55
C GLY A 234 12.70 2.80 -13.87
N TYR A 235 11.96 1.69 -13.93
CA TYR A 235 11.81 0.87 -15.13
C TYR A 235 10.37 0.86 -15.69
N GLY A 236 9.46 1.59 -15.05
CA GLY A 236 8.11 1.85 -15.52
C GLY A 236 7.93 3.31 -15.95
N ASP A 237 6.71 3.79 -15.86
CA ASP A 237 6.30 5.09 -16.40
C ASP A 237 5.86 6.08 -15.30
N VAL A 238 6.03 5.77 -14.02
CA VAL A 238 5.68 6.66 -12.91
C VAL A 238 6.74 7.75 -12.76
N ASP A 239 6.32 9.02 -12.70
CA ASP A 239 7.23 10.16 -12.48
C ASP A 239 7.55 10.34 -10.98
N PHE A 240 8.44 9.47 -10.46
CA PHE A 240 8.90 9.56 -9.07
C PHE A 240 9.67 10.85 -8.78
N GLY A 241 10.32 11.46 -9.78
CA GLY A 241 11.03 12.72 -9.60
C GLY A 241 10.07 13.83 -9.19
N ALA A 242 8.96 13.99 -9.92
CA ALA A 242 7.92 14.95 -9.60
C ALA A 242 7.25 14.63 -8.25
N ILE A 243 6.90 13.37 -7.99
CA ILE A 243 6.25 12.95 -6.74
C ILE A 243 7.13 13.29 -5.52
N VAL A 244 8.39 12.86 -5.53
CA VAL A 244 9.33 13.11 -4.43
C VAL A 244 9.60 14.62 -4.28
N GLY A 245 9.67 15.35 -5.38
CA GLY A 245 9.82 16.81 -5.37
C GLY A 245 8.66 17.52 -4.67
N HIS A 246 7.41 17.18 -5.01
CA HIS A 246 6.22 17.76 -4.38
C HIS A 246 6.09 17.38 -2.89
N LEU A 247 6.30 16.10 -2.54
CA LEU A 247 6.27 15.63 -1.15
C LEU A 247 7.36 16.32 -0.30
N ARG A 248 8.55 16.51 -0.88
CA ARG A 248 9.65 17.21 -0.20
C ARG A 248 9.32 18.69 0.06
N ALA A 249 8.71 19.36 -0.92
CA ALA A 249 8.31 20.75 -0.79
C ALA A 249 7.26 20.97 0.31
N GLU A 250 6.39 19.97 0.52
CA GLU A 250 5.40 19.98 1.61
C GLU A 250 5.98 19.56 2.97
N GLY A 251 7.22 19.07 3.02
CA GLY A 251 7.84 18.58 4.27
C GLY A 251 7.36 17.20 4.68
N TYR A 252 7.06 16.32 3.73
CA TYR A 252 6.62 14.95 3.99
C TYR A 252 7.62 14.17 4.85
N GLU A 253 7.13 13.58 5.93
CA GLU A 253 7.89 12.77 6.88
C GLU A 253 7.40 11.31 6.98
N GLY A 254 6.47 10.91 6.11
CA GLY A 254 5.94 9.54 6.07
C GLY A 254 6.93 8.52 5.51
N TRP A 255 6.48 7.27 5.43
CA TRP A 255 7.24 6.16 4.87
C TRP A 255 7.09 6.08 3.35
N TYR A 256 8.15 5.65 2.69
CA TYR A 256 8.14 5.19 1.30
C TYR A 256 8.20 3.65 1.33
N VAL A 257 7.06 3.01 1.21
CA VAL A 257 6.96 1.54 1.22
C VAL A 257 7.11 1.01 -0.18
N LEU A 258 8.14 0.22 -0.43
CA LEU A 258 8.31 -0.45 -1.70
C LEU A 258 7.32 -1.59 -1.82
N GLU A 259 6.49 -1.52 -2.85
CA GLU A 259 5.56 -2.55 -3.25
C GLU A 259 5.66 -2.83 -4.75
N GLN A 260 5.79 -4.09 -5.09
CA GLN A 260 5.73 -4.59 -6.46
C GLN A 260 4.89 -5.87 -6.43
N ASP A 261 3.59 -5.75 -6.72
CA ASP A 261 2.70 -6.89 -6.64
C ASP A 261 3.19 -7.99 -7.57
N THR A 262 3.54 -9.11 -6.96
CA THR A 262 4.22 -10.21 -7.66
C THR A 262 3.43 -11.50 -7.48
N ILE A 263 3.16 -12.18 -8.59
CA ILE A 263 2.54 -13.52 -8.60
C ILE A 263 3.61 -14.55 -8.93
N LEU A 264 3.98 -15.35 -7.93
CA LEU A 264 4.93 -16.45 -8.13
C LEU A 264 4.19 -17.72 -8.52
N THR A 265 4.60 -18.38 -9.59
CA THR A 265 3.99 -19.65 -10.02
C THR A 265 4.51 -20.85 -9.23
N GLU A 266 5.76 -20.76 -8.75
CA GLU A 266 6.45 -21.78 -7.95
C GLU A 266 7.51 -21.11 -7.06
N GLU A 267 8.11 -21.85 -6.17
CA GLU A 267 9.26 -21.35 -5.39
C GLU A 267 10.42 -20.95 -6.30
N PRO A 268 10.89 -19.69 -6.23
CA PRO A 268 11.97 -19.23 -7.09
C PRO A 268 13.27 -19.93 -6.78
N ARG A 269 13.96 -20.40 -7.84
CA ARG A 269 15.32 -20.94 -7.77
C ARG A 269 16.31 -19.78 -7.78
N GLY A 270 16.90 -19.43 -6.65
CA GLY A 270 17.80 -18.28 -6.50
C GLY A 270 17.12 -17.07 -5.91
N GLU A 271 17.48 -15.87 -6.35
CA GLU A 271 17.02 -14.61 -5.73
C GLU A 271 15.52 -14.33 -5.95
N GLY A 272 14.95 -14.71 -7.10
CA GLY A 272 13.55 -14.42 -7.39
C GLY A 272 13.23 -12.92 -7.31
N PRO A 273 12.19 -12.50 -6.55
CA PRO A 273 11.79 -11.10 -6.43
C PRO A 273 12.86 -10.18 -5.84
N LEU A 274 13.81 -10.72 -5.08
CA LEU A 274 14.86 -9.93 -4.41
C LEU A 274 15.68 -9.07 -5.39
N THR A 275 15.89 -9.53 -6.62
CA THR A 275 16.61 -8.76 -7.66
C THR A 275 15.90 -7.45 -7.97
N ASP A 276 14.57 -7.50 -8.15
CA ASP A 276 13.75 -6.33 -8.45
C ASP A 276 13.65 -5.39 -7.25
N VAL A 277 13.47 -5.95 -6.05
CA VAL A 277 13.45 -5.17 -4.80
C VAL A 277 14.78 -4.44 -4.60
N ARG A 278 15.92 -5.09 -4.82
CA ARG A 278 17.24 -4.46 -4.71
C ARG A 278 17.39 -3.29 -5.70
N THR A 279 16.91 -3.47 -6.91
CA THR A 279 16.89 -2.42 -7.93
C THR A 279 16.04 -1.23 -7.47
N SER A 280 14.83 -1.50 -6.98
CA SER A 280 13.89 -0.49 -6.49
C SER A 280 14.42 0.26 -5.27
N VAL A 281 15.01 -0.43 -4.30
CA VAL A 281 15.67 0.20 -3.12
C VAL A 281 16.78 1.15 -3.57
N SER A 282 17.61 0.72 -4.51
CA SER A 282 18.73 1.53 -5.00
C SER A 282 18.24 2.79 -5.74
N ALA A 283 17.23 2.65 -6.60
CA ALA A 283 16.63 3.77 -7.32
C ALA A 283 15.95 4.78 -6.38
N LEU A 284 15.17 4.28 -5.42
CA LEU A 284 14.47 5.14 -4.46
C LEU A 284 15.44 5.88 -3.53
N ARG A 285 16.52 5.24 -3.07
CA ARG A 285 17.58 5.91 -2.31
C ARG A 285 18.19 7.05 -3.11
N ALA A 286 18.54 6.82 -4.36
CA ALA A 286 19.10 7.85 -5.22
C ALA A 286 18.14 9.05 -5.41
N LEU A 287 16.83 8.80 -5.56
CA LEU A 287 15.82 9.86 -5.64
C LEU A 287 15.70 10.66 -4.34
N LEU A 288 15.74 9.99 -3.19
CA LEU A 288 15.62 10.66 -1.88
C LEU A 288 16.89 11.43 -1.49
N GLU A 289 18.07 11.03 -1.97
CA GLU A 289 19.35 11.70 -1.73
C GLU A 289 19.62 12.86 -2.71
N ALA A 290 18.95 12.87 -3.87
CA ALA A 290 19.10 13.94 -4.85
C ALA A 290 18.79 15.31 -4.22
N PRO A 291 19.58 16.35 -4.50
CA PRO A 291 19.29 17.70 -4.02
C PRO A 291 17.91 18.18 -4.55
N ALA A 292 17.22 19.01 -3.78
CA ALA A 292 16.03 19.69 -4.28
C ALA A 292 16.44 20.64 -5.43
N GLU A 293 15.80 20.49 -6.59
CA GLU A 293 15.98 21.41 -7.71
C GLU A 293 15.33 22.79 -7.44
#